data_33a60acdb3e65bdab044881c7dd8805b
#
_entry.id   33a60acdb3e65bdab044881c7dd8805b
#
_cell.length_a   1.000
_cell.length_b   1.000
_cell.length_c   1.000
_cell.angle_alpha   90.00
_cell.angle_beta   90.00
_cell.angle_gamma   90.00
#
_symmetry.space_group_name_H-M   'P 1'
#
loop_
_entity.id
_entity.type
_entity.pdbx_description
1 polymer ?
#
loop_
_entity_poly.entity_id
_entity_poly.type
_entity_poly.pdbx_seq_one_letter_code
_entity_poly.pdbx_strand_id
1 'polypeptide(L)'
;MSKLSVVLPAYNEELMVGKTCRVLAEVLTKAKIPYELVVVNDGSGDRTWEEIQKAGERDANVTGVLFSRNFGKEAAIFAGLAQACGDVVAVMDCDLQHPPQTLIEMYRLWQEGYEVIEGVKADRGKEGCLHKECAGFFYDIMSKATKVNMKDASDFKMMDRKAVDSILSMPERNMFFRATSSWVGYKTTSVEFEVQEREAGVSKWSPWSLVKYAFTNIVAFTTFPLQFVTITGAICFICSLVLMVYSLVQYFTGSAVEGYTTLLMVLLLVGSAMMISLGIIGYYISKIYEEVKRRPRYIISKVIKNGNIQD
;
A
#
# COMPACT_ATOMS: atom_id res chain seq x y z
N MET A 1 -17.09 24.28 13.86
CA MET A 1 -16.71 22.86 14.07
C MET A 1 -15.94 22.42 12.85
N SER A 2 -14.83 21.71 13.06
CA SER A 2 -13.98 21.24 11.98
C SER A 2 -14.65 20.12 11.19
N LYS A 3 -14.45 20.09 9.87
CA LYS A 3 -15.09 19.14 8.95
C LYS A 3 -14.22 17.88 8.80
N LEU A 4 -14.84 16.71 8.91
CA LEU A 4 -14.24 15.40 8.64
C LEU A 4 -14.52 14.98 7.19
N SER A 5 -13.49 14.68 6.41
CA SER A 5 -13.63 13.97 5.14
C SER A 5 -13.40 12.47 5.35
N VAL A 6 -14.29 11.64 4.84
CA VAL A 6 -14.10 10.18 4.83
C VAL A 6 -13.90 9.72 3.39
N VAL A 7 -12.70 9.23 3.08
CA VAL A 7 -12.31 8.70 1.78
C VAL A 7 -12.63 7.21 1.71
N LEU A 8 -13.41 6.82 0.72
CA LEU A 8 -13.94 5.47 0.51
C LEU A 8 -13.51 4.96 -0.88
N PRO A 9 -12.38 4.22 -0.99
CA PRO A 9 -12.04 3.55 -2.23
C PRO A 9 -13.01 2.40 -2.50
N ALA A 10 -13.57 2.34 -3.72
CA ALA A 10 -14.57 1.35 -4.13
C ALA A 10 -14.19 0.71 -5.46
N TYR A 11 -14.21 -0.63 -5.52
CA TYR A 11 -14.02 -1.40 -6.75
C TYR A 11 -14.92 -2.64 -6.78
N ASN A 12 -15.95 -2.63 -7.62
CA ASN A 12 -17.00 -3.63 -7.69
C ASN A 12 -17.67 -3.85 -6.31
N GLU A 13 -18.22 -2.77 -5.75
CA GLU A 13 -18.85 -2.69 -4.45
C GLU A 13 -20.32 -2.22 -4.58
N GLU A 14 -21.02 -2.61 -5.66
CA GLU A 14 -22.41 -2.20 -5.94
C GLU A 14 -23.37 -2.50 -4.79
N LEU A 15 -23.14 -3.58 -4.04
CA LEU A 15 -23.99 -3.99 -2.92
C LEU A 15 -23.73 -3.20 -1.63
N MET A 16 -22.52 -2.66 -1.45
CA MET A 16 -22.08 -2.08 -0.18
C MET A 16 -22.00 -0.56 -0.19
N VAL A 17 -21.57 0.06 -1.30
CA VAL A 17 -21.25 1.49 -1.33
C VAL A 17 -22.41 2.39 -0.89
N GLY A 18 -23.63 2.13 -1.36
CA GLY A 18 -24.82 2.90 -0.99
C GLY A 18 -25.23 2.70 0.48
N LYS A 19 -25.01 1.50 1.03
CA LYS A 19 -25.25 1.19 2.43
C LYS A 19 -24.21 1.88 3.31
N THR A 20 -22.93 1.79 2.95
CA THR A 20 -21.82 2.40 3.67
C THR A 20 -21.98 3.91 3.79
N CYS A 21 -22.30 4.60 2.69
CA CYS A 21 -22.57 6.05 2.71
C CYS A 21 -23.70 6.40 3.70
N ARG A 22 -24.78 5.62 3.70
CA ARG A 22 -25.94 5.86 4.59
C ARG A 22 -25.57 5.68 6.05
N VAL A 23 -24.91 4.56 6.39
CA VAL A 23 -24.50 4.26 7.77
C VAL A 23 -23.52 5.31 8.30
N LEU A 24 -22.54 5.73 7.49
CA LEU A 24 -21.61 6.79 7.87
C LEU A 24 -22.31 8.13 8.10
N ALA A 25 -23.22 8.51 7.20
CA ALA A 25 -24.00 9.74 7.33
C ALA A 25 -24.82 9.74 8.63
N GLU A 26 -25.50 8.63 8.94
CA GLU A 26 -26.25 8.49 10.19
C GLU A 26 -25.39 8.61 11.44
N VAL A 27 -24.25 7.90 11.48
CA VAL A 27 -23.32 7.89 12.62
C VAL A 27 -22.73 9.28 12.85
N LEU A 28 -22.23 9.94 11.79
CA LEU A 28 -21.58 11.24 11.89
C LEU A 28 -22.57 12.36 12.21
N THR A 29 -23.78 12.31 11.64
CA THR A 29 -24.86 13.25 11.96
C THR A 29 -25.28 13.12 13.41
N LYS A 30 -25.45 11.90 13.93
CA LYS A 30 -25.79 11.64 15.35
C LYS A 30 -24.69 12.14 16.29
N ALA A 31 -23.44 12.02 15.89
CA ALA A 31 -22.29 12.54 16.62
C ALA A 31 -22.10 14.06 16.48
N LYS A 32 -22.92 14.74 15.65
CA LYS A 32 -22.81 16.17 15.33
C LYS A 32 -21.45 16.56 14.75
N ILE A 33 -20.81 15.69 14.00
CA ILE A 33 -19.54 15.94 13.30
C ILE A 33 -19.89 16.40 11.88
N PRO A 34 -19.52 17.62 11.44
CA PRO A 34 -19.64 18.03 10.05
C PRO A 34 -18.78 17.12 9.17
N TYR A 35 -19.36 16.58 8.11
CA TYR A 35 -18.66 15.58 7.30
C TYR A 35 -18.82 15.81 5.80
N GLU A 36 -17.96 15.15 5.05
CA GLU A 36 -18.13 14.78 3.64
C GLU A 36 -17.65 13.36 3.41
N LEU A 37 -18.27 12.68 2.46
CA LEU A 37 -17.88 11.34 2.04
C LEU A 37 -17.33 11.44 0.61
N VAL A 38 -16.06 11.10 0.42
CA VAL A 38 -15.41 11.10 -0.90
C VAL A 38 -15.28 9.66 -1.36
N VAL A 39 -16.18 9.24 -2.23
CA VAL A 39 -16.23 7.86 -2.76
C VAL A 39 -15.51 7.81 -4.10
N VAL A 40 -14.45 7.02 -4.18
CA VAL A 40 -13.64 6.89 -5.40
C VAL A 40 -13.88 5.53 -6.05
N ASN A 41 -14.55 5.54 -7.19
CA ASN A 41 -14.77 4.36 -8.02
C ASN A 41 -13.53 4.10 -8.90
N ASP A 42 -12.80 3.04 -8.60
CA ASP A 42 -11.59 2.62 -9.31
C ASP A 42 -11.91 1.84 -10.60
N GLY A 43 -12.75 2.43 -11.46
CA GLY A 43 -13.10 1.84 -12.76
C GLY A 43 -13.82 0.50 -12.64
N SER A 44 -14.86 0.41 -11.80
CA SER A 44 -15.68 -0.79 -11.60
C SER A 44 -16.40 -1.22 -12.88
N GLY A 45 -16.59 -2.52 -13.04
CA GLY A 45 -17.35 -3.11 -14.14
C GLY A 45 -18.81 -3.41 -13.81
N ASP A 46 -19.24 -3.21 -12.55
CA ASP A 46 -20.58 -3.40 -12.03
C ASP A 46 -21.32 -2.06 -11.88
N ARG A 47 -22.44 -2.04 -11.16
CA ARG A 47 -23.24 -0.83 -10.92
C ARG A 47 -22.75 0.05 -9.76
N THR A 48 -21.51 -0.11 -9.32
CA THR A 48 -20.92 0.71 -8.23
C THR A 48 -21.06 2.21 -8.51
N TRP A 49 -20.81 2.65 -9.76
CA TRP A 49 -20.92 4.06 -10.10
C TRP A 49 -22.35 4.60 -9.99
N GLU A 50 -23.33 3.84 -10.44
CA GLU A 50 -24.75 4.20 -10.34
C GLU A 50 -25.19 4.34 -8.88
N GLU A 51 -24.72 3.45 -8.00
CA GLU A 51 -25.01 3.53 -6.56
C GLU A 51 -24.35 4.75 -5.90
N ILE A 52 -23.14 5.14 -6.33
CA ILE A 52 -22.49 6.38 -5.89
C ILE A 52 -23.29 7.60 -6.34
N GLN A 53 -23.80 7.61 -7.58
CA GLN A 53 -24.67 8.69 -8.09
C GLN A 53 -25.91 8.84 -7.21
N LYS A 54 -26.62 7.75 -6.95
CA LYS A 54 -27.79 7.74 -6.08
C LYS A 54 -27.48 8.20 -4.65
N ALA A 55 -26.28 7.89 -4.13
CA ALA A 55 -25.86 8.36 -2.82
C ALA A 55 -25.66 9.89 -2.83
N GLY A 56 -25.02 10.44 -3.87
CA GLY A 56 -24.83 11.89 -4.04
C GLY A 56 -26.13 12.67 -4.26
N GLU A 57 -27.13 12.07 -4.91
CA GLU A 57 -28.48 12.66 -5.04
C GLU A 57 -29.25 12.74 -3.71
N ARG A 58 -29.00 11.79 -2.79
CA ARG A 58 -29.63 11.72 -1.47
C ARG A 58 -28.95 12.59 -0.42
N ASP A 59 -27.65 12.73 -0.51
CA ASP A 59 -26.84 13.49 0.46
C ASP A 59 -25.83 14.36 -0.28
N ALA A 60 -26.00 15.67 -0.19
CA ALA A 60 -25.12 16.67 -0.81
C ALA A 60 -23.67 16.63 -0.26
N ASN A 61 -23.44 15.97 0.89
CA ASN A 61 -22.11 15.75 1.43
C ASN A 61 -21.35 14.60 0.75
N VAL A 62 -21.97 13.86 -0.17
CA VAL A 62 -21.32 12.78 -0.91
C VAL A 62 -20.72 13.34 -2.21
N THR A 63 -19.41 13.17 -2.36
CA THR A 63 -18.65 13.43 -3.58
C THR A 63 -18.25 12.10 -4.20
N GLY A 64 -18.64 11.86 -5.45
CA GLY A 64 -18.25 10.69 -6.23
C GLY A 64 -17.14 11.02 -7.22
N VAL A 65 -16.12 10.17 -7.31
CA VAL A 65 -15.03 10.27 -8.28
C VAL A 65 -14.96 8.98 -9.08
N LEU A 66 -15.01 9.07 -10.41
CA LEU A 66 -14.91 7.93 -11.32
C LEU A 66 -13.59 7.95 -12.07
N PHE A 67 -12.83 6.88 -12.01
CA PHE A 67 -11.65 6.68 -12.83
C PHE A 67 -11.99 6.17 -14.24
N SER A 68 -11.15 6.52 -15.21
CA SER A 68 -11.29 6.06 -16.61
C SER A 68 -11.07 4.55 -16.77
N ARG A 69 -10.37 3.90 -15.84
CA ARG A 69 -10.14 2.46 -15.73
C ARG A 69 -9.68 2.13 -14.31
N ASN A 70 -9.46 0.85 -14.01
CA ASN A 70 -8.83 0.44 -12.76
C ASN A 70 -7.35 0.87 -12.73
N PHE A 71 -6.98 1.65 -11.68
CA PHE A 71 -5.62 2.09 -11.35
C PHE A 71 -5.10 1.51 -10.04
N GLY A 72 -5.96 0.86 -9.27
CA GLY A 72 -5.65 0.21 -8.00
C GLY A 72 -6.04 1.03 -6.76
N LYS A 73 -6.21 0.32 -5.64
CA LYS A 73 -6.67 0.87 -4.36
C LYS A 73 -5.84 2.07 -3.88
N GLU A 74 -4.52 2.00 -4.01
CA GLU A 74 -3.62 3.09 -3.63
C GLU A 74 -3.95 4.38 -4.42
N ALA A 75 -4.12 4.27 -5.74
CA ALA A 75 -4.49 5.41 -6.57
C ALA A 75 -5.84 6.00 -6.16
N ALA A 76 -6.81 5.16 -5.79
CA ALA A 76 -8.13 5.60 -5.33
C ALA A 76 -8.03 6.34 -3.99
N ILE A 77 -7.21 5.85 -3.05
CA ILE A 77 -6.95 6.55 -1.78
C ILE A 77 -6.36 7.94 -2.06
N PHE A 78 -5.30 8.04 -2.86
CA PHE A 78 -4.66 9.33 -3.16
C PHE A 78 -5.58 10.30 -3.90
N ALA A 79 -6.43 9.82 -4.81
CA ALA A 79 -7.43 10.65 -5.46
C ALA A 79 -8.46 11.18 -4.47
N GLY A 80 -8.92 10.32 -3.54
CA GLY A 80 -9.83 10.71 -2.49
C GLY A 80 -9.22 11.76 -1.54
N LEU A 81 -7.97 11.57 -1.13
CA LEU A 81 -7.24 12.55 -0.32
C LEU A 81 -7.12 13.91 -1.02
N ALA A 82 -6.87 13.91 -2.35
CA ALA A 82 -6.75 15.12 -3.14
C ALA A 82 -8.11 15.85 -3.33
N GLN A 83 -9.23 15.15 -3.31
CA GLN A 83 -10.58 15.70 -3.42
C GLN A 83 -11.17 16.10 -2.06
N ALA A 84 -10.65 15.56 -0.97
CA ALA A 84 -11.11 15.83 0.38
C ALA A 84 -10.84 17.28 0.78
N CYS A 85 -11.85 17.98 1.32
CA CYS A 85 -11.79 19.40 1.69
C CYS A 85 -11.86 19.63 3.21
N GLY A 86 -12.00 18.59 4.03
CA GLY A 86 -12.11 18.70 5.49
C GLY A 86 -10.80 19.05 6.18
N ASP A 87 -10.89 19.53 7.42
CA ASP A 87 -9.75 19.84 8.29
C ASP A 87 -9.00 18.57 8.73
N VAL A 88 -9.71 17.45 8.76
CA VAL A 88 -9.21 16.12 9.06
C VAL A 88 -9.77 15.11 8.06
N VAL A 89 -8.97 14.13 7.66
CA VAL A 89 -9.34 13.16 6.62
C VAL A 89 -9.16 11.74 7.15
N ALA A 90 -10.21 10.93 7.05
CA ALA A 90 -10.14 9.51 7.33
C ALA A 90 -10.16 8.70 6.02
N VAL A 91 -9.43 7.60 5.99
CA VAL A 91 -9.50 6.58 4.92
C VAL A 91 -10.12 5.34 5.50
N MET A 92 -11.12 4.77 4.84
CA MET A 92 -11.85 3.60 5.29
C MET A 92 -12.32 2.77 4.09
N ASP A 93 -12.36 1.43 4.22
CA ASP A 93 -12.89 0.56 3.17
C ASP A 93 -14.42 0.59 3.12
N CYS A 94 -15.01 0.36 1.93
CA CYS A 94 -16.46 0.39 1.71
C CYS A 94 -17.22 -0.83 2.26
N ASP A 95 -16.56 -1.84 2.82
CA ASP A 95 -17.15 -3.13 3.21
C ASP A 95 -17.70 -3.17 4.65
N LEU A 96 -17.63 -2.03 5.37
CA LEU A 96 -18.06 -1.90 6.77
C LEU A 96 -17.35 -2.86 7.75
N GLN A 97 -16.22 -3.47 7.37
CA GLN A 97 -15.40 -4.25 8.31
C GLN A 97 -14.80 -3.37 9.42
N HIS A 98 -14.62 -2.08 9.13
CA HIS A 98 -14.23 -1.08 10.10
C HIS A 98 -15.49 -0.47 10.74
N PRO A 99 -15.68 -0.56 12.07
CA PRO A 99 -16.86 0.01 12.71
C PRO A 99 -16.90 1.54 12.53
N PRO A 100 -17.97 2.11 11.99
CA PRO A 100 -18.09 3.57 11.81
C PRO A 100 -17.97 4.38 13.11
N GLN A 101 -18.29 3.77 14.24
CA GLN A 101 -18.16 4.38 15.57
C GLN A 101 -16.71 4.70 15.94
N THR A 102 -15.76 3.93 15.43
CA THR A 102 -14.32 4.18 15.63
C THR A 102 -13.90 5.56 15.09
N LEU A 103 -14.56 6.04 14.02
CA LEU A 103 -14.29 7.39 13.49
C LEU A 103 -14.58 8.50 14.52
N ILE A 104 -15.56 8.30 15.39
CA ILE A 104 -15.88 9.28 16.45
C ILE A 104 -14.75 9.37 17.47
N GLU A 105 -14.21 8.21 17.87
CA GLU A 105 -13.09 8.16 18.80
C GLU A 105 -11.80 8.73 18.17
N MET A 106 -11.52 8.39 16.91
CA MET A 106 -10.41 8.98 16.17
C MET A 106 -10.54 10.51 16.06
N TYR A 107 -11.76 11.01 15.79
CA TYR A 107 -12.00 12.44 15.70
C TYR A 107 -11.76 13.14 17.05
N ARG A 108 -12.13 12.52 18.18
CA ARG A 108 -11.84 13.03 19.52
C ARG A 108 -10.33 13.10 19.78
N LEU A 109 -9.58 12.05 19.46
CA LEU A 109 -8.12 12.04 19.62
C LEU A 109 -7.44 13.08 18.74
N TRP A 110 -7.96 13.32 17.52
CA TRP A 110 -7.49 14.43 16.70
C TRP A 110 -7.71 15.79 17.38
N GLN A 111 -8.86 16.01 18.02
CA GLN A 111 -9.13 17.24 18.79
C GLN A 111 -8.21 17.38 20.02
N GLU A 112 -7.69 16.28 20.57
CA GLU A 112 -6.68 16.25 21.63
C GLU A 112 -5.26 16.57 21.12
N GLY A 113 -5.10 16.79 19.80
CA GLY A 113 -3.84 17.23 19.18
C GLY A 113 -2.97 16.10 18.64
N TYR A 114 -3.54 14.92 18.40
CA TYR A 114 -2.89 13.90 17.57
C TYR A 114 -3.12 14.21 16.09
N GLU A 115 -2.10 14.03 15.26
CA GLU A 115 -2.14 14.41 13.84
C GLU A 115 -2.37 13.21 12.92
N VAL A 116 -2.01 12.00 13.38
CA VAL A 116 -2.28 10.72 12.69
C VAL A 116 -2.84 9.73 13.71
N ILE A 117 -4.01 9.18 13.45
CA ILE A 117 -4.67 8.19 14.29
C ILE A 117 -4.85 6.92 13.48
N GLU A 118 -4.25 5.82 13.92
CA GLU A 118 -4.30 4.53 13.24
C GLU A 118 -5.36 3.63 13.85
N GLY A 119 -6.22 3.05 13.01
CA GLY A 119 -7.10 1.97 13.43
C GLY A 119 -6.34 0.65 13.46
N VAL A 120 -6.24 0.02 14.64
CA VAL A 120 -5.54 -1.24 14.86
C VAL A 120 -6.56 -2.33 15.20
N LYS A 121 -6.44 -3.50 14.58
CA LYS A 121 -7.31 -4.64 14.88
C LYS A 121 -7.00 -5.22 16.26
N ALA A 122 -8.00 -5.26 17.15
CA ALA A 122 -7.86 -5.81 18.51
C ALA A 122 -7.52 -7.31 18.51
N ASP A 123 -8.09 -8.08 17.56
CA ASP A 123 -7.77 -9.49 17.34
C ASP A 123 -7.54 -9.76 15.86
N ARG A 124 -6.45 -10.44 15.53
CA ARG A 124 -6.12 -10.85 14.14
C ARG A 124 -6.79 -12.16 13.73
N GLY A 125 -7.65 -12.72 14.59
CA GLY A 125 -8.39 -13.95 14.31
C GLY A 125 -7.49 -15.18 14.06
N LYS A 126 -8.09 -16.28 13.65
CA LYS A 126 -7.40 -17.53 13.28
C LYS A 126 -6.80 -17.43 11.85
N GLU A 127 -5.84 -16.53 11.65
CA GLU A 127 -5.03 -16.58 10.44
C GLU A 127 -4.09 -17.79 10.51
N GLY A 128 -3.94 -18.54 9.39
CA GLY A 128 -3.06 -19.71 9.34
C GLY A 128 -1.61 -19.33 9.68
N CYS A 129 -0.91 -20.15 10.50
CA CYS A 129 0.44 -19.90 10.99
C CYS A 129 1.43 -19.41 9.91
N LEU A 130 1.40 -20.02 8.74
CA LEU A 130 2.28 -19.67 7.62
C LEU A 130 2.02 -18.24 7.08
N HIS A 131 0.76 -17.83 7.04
CA HIS A 131 0.38 -16.49 6.56
C HIS A 131 0.82 -15.41 7.56
N LYS A 132 0.72 -15.71 8.85
CA LYS A 132 1.14 -14.83 9.95
C LYS A 132 2.67 -14.63 9.97
N GLU A 133 3.46 -15.68 9.74
CA GLU A 133 4.93 -15.61 9.68
C GLU A 133 5.40 -14.81 8.43
N CYS A 134 4.84 -15.07 7.26
CA CYS A 134 5.18 -14.33 6.04
C CYS A 134 4.79 -12.85 6.14
N ALA A 135 3.63 -12.54 6.69
CA ALA A 135 3.20 -11.17 6.93
C ALA A 135 4.11 -10.47 7.96
N GLY A 136 4.47 -11.16 9.06
CA GLY A 136 5.39 -10.65 10.07
C GLY A 136 6.76 -10.30 9.48
N PHE A 137 7.34 -11.18 8.67
CA PHE A 137 8.60 -10.94 7.98
C PHE A 137 8.54 -9.73 7.03
N PHE A 138 7.45 -9.62 6.26
CA PHE A 138 7.23 -8.46 5.40
C PHE A 138 7.19 -7.15 6.19
N TYR A 139 6.40 -7.09 7.28
CA TYR A 139 6.29 -5.90 8.11
C TYR A 139 7.59 -5.58 8.86
N ASP A 140 8.38 -6.59 9.25
CA ASP A 140 9.71 -6.38 9.86
C ASP A 140 10.70 -5.73 8.87
N ILE A 141 10.71 -6.19 7.61
CA ILE A 141 11.53 -5.58 6.55
C ILE A 141 11.07 -4.13 6.30
N MET A 142 9.77 -3.92 6.17
CA MET A 142 9.20 -2.59 5.94
C MET A 142 9.49 -1.65 7.12
N SER A 143 9.35 -2.13 8.35
CA SER A 143 9.66 -1.33 9.56
C SER A 143 11.13 -0.91 9.61
N LYS A 144 12.05 -1.81 9.23
CA LYS A 144 13.49 -1.49 9.13
C LYS A 144 13.78 -0.50 8.00
N ALA A 145 13.11 -0.65 6.86
CA ALA A 145 13.29 0.19 5.68
C ALA A 145 12.77 1.63 5.89
N THR A 146 11.59 1.76 6.49
CA THR A 146 10.93 3.05 6.74
C THR A 146 11.35 3.69 8.07
N LYS A 147 12.05 2.93 8.94
CA LYS A 147 12.35 3.28 10.34
C LYS A 147 11.10 3.56 11.19
N VAL A 148 9.97 3.03 10.79
CA VAL A 148 8.66 3.17 11.46
C VAL A 148 8.10 1.77 11.74
N ASN A 149 7.48 1.58 12.90
CA ASN A 149 6.84 0.31 13.22
C ASN A 149 5.60 0.10 12.33
N MET A 150 5.68 -0.85 11.41
CA MET A 150 4.62 -1.16 10.44
C MET A 150 3.77 -2.37 10.84
N LYS A 151 4.02 -2.99 12.01
CA LYS A 151 3.40 -4.28 12.41
C LYS A 151 1.88 -4.23 12.47
N ASP A 152 1.32 -3.08 12.82
CA ASP A 152 -0.12 -2.86 12.99
C ASP A 152 -0.69 -1.85 11.99
N ALA A 153 0.11 -1.46 10.99
CA ALA A 153 -0.28 -0.48 9.99
C ALA A 153 -1.47 -0.99 9.16
N SER A 154 -2.55 -0.21 9.15
CA SER A 154 -3.74 -0.46 8.36
C SER A 154 -4.02 0.72 7.42
N ASP A 155 -4.93 0.52 6.44
CA ASP A 155 -5.41 1.63 5.60
C ASP A 155 -6.44 2.47 6.35
N PHE A 156 -7.02 1.95 7.45
CA PHE A 156 -7.96 2.67 8.29
C PHE A 156 -7.21 3.67 9.19
N LYS A 157 -7.13 4.90 8.73
CA LYS A 157 -6.41 5.99 9.40
C LYS A 157 -7.20 7.29 9.30
N MET A 158 -7.02 8.12 10.32
CA MET A 158 -7.48 9.51 10.32
C MET A 158 -6.26 10.42 10.43
N MET A 159 -6.20 11.45 9.59
CA MET A 159 -5.03 12.33 9.47
C MET A 159 -5.44 13.78 9.45
N ASP A 160 -4.71 14.63 10.15
CA ASP A 160 -4.81 16.09 10.04
C ASP A 160 -4.53 16.55 8.60
N ARG A 161 -5.14 17.64 8.19
CA ARG A 161 -4.95 18.25 6.87
C ARG A 161 -3.47 18.45 6.52
N LYS A 162 -2.66 18.88 7.49
CA LYS A 162 -1.22 19.08 7.29
C LYS A 162 -0.51 17.79 6.90
N ALA A 163 -0.87 16.67 7.53
CA ALA A 163 -0.30 15.36 7.20
C ALA A 163 -0.72 14.94 5.80
N VAL A 164 -1.98 15.14 5.44
CA VAL A 164 -2.50 14.86 4.09
C VAL A 164 -1.80 15.70 3.04
N ASP A 165 -1.66 17.01 3.26
CA ASP A 165 -1.01 17.92 2.32
C ASP A 165 0.48 17.56 2.13
N SER A 166 1.17 17.16 3.21
CA SER A 166 2.54 16.67 3.15
C SER A 166 2.65 15.40 2.28
N ILE A 167 1.73 14.45 2.44
CA ILE A 167 1.67 13.23 1.64
C ILE A 167 1.39 13.55 0.17
N LEU A 168 0.43 14.44 -0.11
CA LEU A 168 0.07 14.83 -1.48
C LEU A 168 1.18 15.61 -2.20
N SER A 169 2.03 16.32 -1.44
CA SER A 169 3.18 17.06 -1.99
C SER A 169 4.32 16.16 -2.48
N MET A 170 4.33 14.88 -2.08
CA MET A 170 5.38 13.94 -2.48
C MET A 170 5.27 13.61 -3.97
N PRO A 171 6.38 13.75 -4.74
CA PRO A 171 6.36 13.54 -6.19
C PRO A 171 6.33 12.07 -6.58
N GLU A 172 6.62 11.17 -5.63
CA GLU A 172 6.75 9.72 -5.87
C GLU A 172 5.46 9.13 -6.44
N ARG A 173 5.61 8.31 -7.49
CA ARG A 173 4.48 7.71 -8.17
C ARG A 173 4.01 6.42 -7.50
N ASN A 174 4.96 5.59 -7.09
CA ASN A 174 4.70 4.33 -6.42
C ASN A 174 4.65 4.55 -4.91
N MET A 175 3.53 5.08 -4.42
CA MET A 175 3.33 5.28 -2.99
C MET A 175 2.55 4.12 -2.40
N PHE A 176 2.94 3.71 -1.22
CA PHE A 176 2.24 2.77 -0.37
C PHE A 176 1.68 3.55 0.82
N PHE A 177 0.38 3.78 0.83
CA PHE A 177 -0.28 4.67 1.78
C PHE A 177 0.06 4.36 3.24
N ARG A 178 0.09 3.07 3.61
CA ARG A 178 0.44 2.64 4.97
C ARG A 178 1.84 3.09 5.39
N ALA A 179 2.82 2.96 4.50
CA ALA A 179 4.19 3.36 4.79
C ALA A 179 4.34 4.87 4.74
N THR A 180 3.78 5.52 3.72
CA THR A 180 3.89 6.97 3.51
C THR A 180 3.26 7.76 4.65
N SER A 181 2.06 7.35 5.10
CA SER A 181 1.35 8.01 6.20
C SER A 181 2.09 7.92 7.54
N SER A 182 2.88 6.89 7.74
CA SER A 182 3.71 6.73 8.94
C SER A 182 5.09 7.40 8.77
N TRP A 183 5.62 7.46 7.52
CA TRP A 183 6.92 8.05 7.21
C TRP A 183 6.96 9.57 7.40
N VAL A 184 5.84 10.27 7.20
CA VAL A 184 5.74 11.73 7.39
C VAL A 184 6.04 12.22 8.82
N GLY A 185 6.02 11.32 9.83
CA GLY A 185 6.56 11.58 11.16
C GLY A 185 5.73 12.51 12.05
N TYR A 186 4.44 12.69 11.76
CA TYR A 186 3.52 13.46 12.59
C TYR A 186 3.17 12.73 13.91
N LYS A 187 2.63 13.46 14.89
CA LYS A 187 2.25 12.92 16.21
C LYS A 187 1.16 11.86 16.05
N THR A 188 1.55 10.59 16.24
CA THR A 188 0.69 9.43 15.98
C THR A 188 0.17 8.78 17.26
N THR A 189 -1.07 8.28 17.21
CA THR A 189 -1.66 7.37 18.20
C THR A 189 -2.49 6.30 17.50
N SER A 190 -3.01 5.32 18.23
CA SER A 190 -3.84 4.25 17.69
C SER A 190 -5.13 4.06 18.47
N VAL A 191 -6.15 3.56 17.78
CA VAL A 191 -7.43 3.12 18.34
C VAL A 191 -7.63 1.66 17.97
N GLU A 192 -7.88 0.81 18.96
CA GLU A 192 -8.21 -0.59 18.71
C GLU A 192 -9.68 -0.73 18.28
N PHE A 193 -9.94 -1.60 17.32
CA PHE A 193 -11.30 -1.94 16.89
C PHE A 193 -11.46 -3.43 16.64
N GLU A 194 -12.66 -3.95 16.89
CA GLU A 194 -13.05 -5.29 16.52
C GLU A 194 -13.50 -5.31 15.05
N VAL A 195 -12.94 -6.25 14.27
CA VAL A 195 -13.31 -6.41 12.87
C VAL A 195 -14.71 -6.99 12.78
N GLN A 196 -15.60 -6.28 12.09
CA GLN A 196 -16.93 -6.81 11.80
C GLN A 196 -16.87 -7.85 10.67
N GLU A 197 -17.73 -8.87 10.73
CA GLU A 197 -17.85 -9.82 9.64
C GLU A 197 -18.28 -9.11 8.35
N ARG A 198 -17.67 -9.51 7.23
CA ARG A 198 -18.02 -8.98 5.92
C ARG A 198 -19.45 -9.35 5.57
N GLU A 199 -20.33 -8.38 5.39
CA GLU A 199 -21.74 -8.65 5.06
C GLU A 199 -21.93 -9.15 3.62
N ALA A 200 -21.04 -8.78 2.69
CA ALA A 200 -21.07 -9.22 1.29
C ALA A 200 -19.67 -9.14 0.66
N GLY A 201 -19.44 -10.00 -0.36
CA GLY A 201 -18.22 -10.03 -1.15
C GLY A 201 -17.23 -11.13 -0.75
N VAL A 202 -16.38 -11.55 -1.70
CA VAL A 202 -15.34 -12.56 -1.51
C VAL A 202 -13.97 -11.88 -1.63
N SER A 203 -13.00 -12.29 -0.80
CA SER A 203 -11.62 -11.78 -0.93
C SER A 203 -11.08 -12.09 -2.34
N LYS A 204 -10.66 -11.05 -3.07
CA LYS A 204 -10.19 -11.13 -4.46
C LYS A 204 -8.67 -11.37 -4.56
N TRP A 205 -7.96 -11.53 -3.43
CA TRP A 205 -6.51 -11.65 -3.40
C TRP A 205 -6.07 -13.11 -3.54
N SER A 206 -5.36 -13.43 -4.62
CA SER A 206 -4.68 -14.73 -4.74
C SER A 206 -3.35 -14.70 -3.97
N PRO A 207 -2.82 -15.87 -3.50
CA PRO A 207 -1.52 -15.94 -2.82
C PRO A 207 -0.38 -15.34 -3.67
N TRP A 208 -0.40 -15.56 -4.98
CA TRP A 208 0.59 -15.01 -5.91
C TRP A 208 0.52 -13.47 -6.01
N SER A 209 -0.69 -12.89 -5.98
CA SER A 209 -0.85 -11.43 -6.00
C SER A 209 -0.34 -10.79 -4.73
N LEU A 210 -0.47 -11.45 -3.57
CA LEU A 210 0.09 -11.00 -2.30
C LEU A 210 1.63 -10.99 -2.32
N VAL A 211 2.25 -12.05 -2.85
CA VAL A 211 3.73 -12.11 -3.01
C VAL A 211 4.23 -11.00 -3.93
N LYS A 212 3.57 -10.80 -5.07
CA LYS A 212 3.91 -9.73 -6.01
C LYS A 212 3.76 -8.35 -5.38
N TYR A 213 2.69 -8.13 -4.64
CA TYR A 213 2.44 -6.89 -3.90
C TYR A 213 3.51 -6.63 -2.85
N ALA A 214 3.86 -7.64 -2.04
CA ALA A 214 4.92 -7.55 -1.04
C ALA A 214 6.27 -7.21 -1.68
N PHE A 215 6.66 -7.90 -2.74
CA PHE A 215 7.92 -7.65 -3.45
C PHE A 215 7.97 -6.23 -4.04
N THR A 216 6.89 -5.77 -4.66
CA THR A 216 6.80 -4.43 -5.24
C THR A 216 7.00 -3.35 -4.16
N ASN A 217 6.38 -3.51 -3.00
CA ASN A 217 6.50 -2.55 -1.90
C ASN A 217 7.88 -2.61 -1.23
N ILE A 218 8.47 -3.81 -1.04
CA ILE A 218 9.85 -3.95 -0.52
C ILE A 218 10.82 -3.17 -1.41
N VAL A 219 10.74 -3.34 -2.74
CA VAL A 219 11.64 -2.64 -3.67
C VAL A 219 11.39 -1.13 -3.70
N ALA A 220 10.15 -0.67 -3.51
CA ALA A 220 9.83 0.75 -3.48
C ALA A 220 10.45 1.47 -2.26
N PHE A 221 10.52 0.80 -1.11
CA PHE A 221 10.97 1.41 0.14
C PHE A 221 12.37 0.97 0.62
N THR A 222 13.00 0.00 -0.04
CA THR A 222 14.30 -0.53 0.39
C THR A 222 15.20 -0.89 -0.77
N THR A 223 16.50 -0.68 -0.57
CA THR A 223 17.55 -1.13 -1.48
C THR A 223 18.08 -2.53 -1.12
N PHE A 224 17.45 -3.23 -0.17
CA PHE A 224 17.89 -4.54 0.32
C PHE A 224 18.11 -5.58 -0.80
N PRO A 225 17.22 -5.74 -1.80
CA PRO A 225 17.47 -6.67 -2.90
C PRO A 225 18.72 -6.31 -3.73
N LEU A 226 19.02 -5.00 -3.84
CA LEU A 226 20.22 -4.53 -4.55
C LEU A 226 21.49 -4.80 -3.72
N GLN A 227 21.43 -4.63 -2.40
CA GLN A 227 22.53 -4.97 -1.49
C GLN A 227 22.81 -6.48 -1.50
N PHE A 228 21.76 -7.31 -1.58
CA PHE A 228 21.92 -8.76 -1.71
C PHE A 228 22.73 -9.15 -2.96
N VAL A 229 22.49 -8.48 -4.09
CA VAL A 229 23.27 -8.65 -5.32
C VAL A 229 24.75 -8.35 -5.08
N THR A 230 25.03 -7.21 -4.42
CA THR A 230 26.41 -6.77 -4.13
C THR A 230 27.13 -7.77 -3.21
N ILE A 231 26.45 -8.25 -2.16
CA ILE A 231 27.00 -9.23 -1.21
C ILE A 231 27.27 -10.56 -1.92
N THR A 232 26.32 -11.05 -2.74
CA THR A 232 26.50 -12.28 -3.52
C THR A 232 27.67 -12.17 -4.48
N GLY A 233 27.80 -11.04 -5.17
CA GLY A 233 28.95 -10.75 -6.04
C GLY A 233 30.28 -10.76 -5.28
N ALA A 234 30.34 -10.16 -4.09
CA ALA A 234 31.53 -10.18 -3.26
C ALA A 234 31.92 -11.58 -2.78
N ILE A 235 30.94 -12.39 -2.38
CA ILE A 235 31.15 -13.79 -2.01
C ILE A 235 31.69 -14.59 -3.20
N CYS A 236 31.06 -14.47 -4.37
CA CYS A 236 31.53 -15.14 -5.60
C CYS A 236 32.97 -14.72 -5.95
N PHE A 237 33.32 -13.44 -5.80
CA PHE A 237 34.65 -12.93 -6.04
C PHE A 237 35.68 -13.56 -5.09
N ILE A 238 35.39 -13.61 -3.77
CA ILE A 238 36.27 -14.24 -2.78
C ILE A 238 36.46 -15.73 -3.08
N CYS A 239 35.38 -16.45 -3.37
CA CYS A 239 35.45 -17.87 -3.74
C CYS A 239 36.30 -18.07 -5.01
N SER A 240 36.14 -17.20 -5.99
CA SER A 240 36.96 -17.25 -7.23
C SER A 240 38.43 -17.04 -6.96
N LEU A 241 38.81 -16.11 -6.06
CA LEU A 241 40.23 -15.92 -5.65
C LEU A 241 40.80 -17.17 -4.97
N VAL A 242 40.03 -17.78 -4.05
CA VAL A 242 40.46 -19.02 -3.37
C VAL A 242 40.69 -20.15 -4.37
N LEU A 243 39.73 -20.34 -5.31
CA LEU A 243 39.86 -21.37 -6.34
C LEU A 243 41.03 -21.06 -7.30
N MET A 244 41.28 -19.79 -7.61
CA MET A 244 42.43 -19.40 -8.44
C MET A 244 43.76 -19.76 -7.76
N VAL A 245 43.94 -19.42 -6.48
CA VAL A 245 45.13 -19.75 -5.70
C VAL A 245 45.31 -21.27 -5.62
N TYR A 246 44.24 -22.00 -5.28
CA TYR A 246 44.26 -23.47 -5.25
C TYR A 246 44.70 -24.09 -6.59
N SER A 247 44.14 -23.63 -7.69
CA SER A 247 44.46 -24.09 -9.03
C SER A 247 45.92 -23.80 -9.42
N LEU A 248 46.47 -22.64 -9.04
CA LEU A 248 47.87 -22.28 -9.24
C LEU A 248 48.80 -23.20 -8.44
N VAL A 249 48.51 -23.51 -7.20
CA VAL A 249 49.28 -24.43 -6.37
C VAL A 249 49.30 -25.82 -6.98
N GLN A 250 48.16 -26.34 -7.41
CA GLN A 250 48.04 -27.65 -8.07
C GLN A 250 48.84 -27.70 -9.39
N TYR A 251 48.85 -26.61 -10.16
CA TYR A 251 49.66 -26.52 -11.38
C TYR A 251 51.17 -26.62 -11.10
N PHE A 252 51.66 -25.84 -10.10
CA PHE A 252 53.10 -25.89 -9.77
C PHE A 252 53.54 -27.16 -9.04
N THR A 253 52.63 -27.90 -8.40
CA THR A 253 52.94 -29.20 -7.79
C THR A 253 52.84 -30.38 -8.74
N GLY A 254 52.50 -30.16 -9.99
CA GLY A 254 52.37 -31.21 -11.00
C GLY A 254 51.15 -32.12 -10.83
N SER A 255 50.21 -31.74 -9.96
CA SER A 255 48.99 -32.48 -9.62
C SER A 255 47.77 -31.94 -10.38
N ALA A 256 47.98 -31.36 -11.57
CA ALA A 256 46.89 -30.78 -12.35
C ALA A 256 45.83 -31.86 -12.70
N VAL A 257 44.64 -31.68 -12.13
CA VAL A 257 43.52 -32.63 -12.22
C VAL A 257 42.73 -32.36 -13.51
N GLU A 258 42.19 -33.42 -14.12
CA GLU A 258 41.17 -33.37 -15.16
C GLU A 258 39.93 -32.60 -14.64
N GLY A 259 39.87 -31.28 -14.84
CA GLY A 259 38.92 -30.39 -14.16
C GLY A 259 37.77 -29.86 -15.02
N TYR A 260 37.48 -30.46 -16.19
CA TYR A 260 36.42 -29.94 -17.07
C TYR A 260 35.05 -29.83 -16.41
N THR A 261 34.61 -30.82 -15.66
CA THR A 261 33.31 -30.82 -14.97
C THR A 261 33.25 -29.77 -13.88
N THR A 262 34.33 -29.62 -13.12
CA THR A 262 34.44 -28.59 -12.05
C THR A 262 34.41 -27.18 -12.64
N LEU A 263 35.14 -26.96 -13.76
CA LEU A 263 35.14 -25.67 -14.46
C LEU A 263 33.74 -25.34 -14.99
N LEU A 264 33.03 -26.29 -15.58
CA LEU A 264 31.68 -26.12 -16.11
C LEU A 264 30.69 -25.78 -14.96
N MET A 265 30.78 -26.50 -13.84
CA MET A 265 29.91 -26.22 -12.66
C MET A 265 30.15 -24.80 -12.10
N VAL A 266 31.40 -24.39 -11.94
CA VAL A 266 31.74 -23.04 -11.44
C VAL A 266 31.25 -21.97 -12.42
N LEU A 267 31.46 -22.16 -13.72
CA LEU A 267 31.02 -21.25 -14.76
C LEU A 267 29.49 -21.08 -14.77
N LEU A 268 28.75 -22.19 -14.66
CA LEU A 268 27.28 -22.17 -14.58
C LEU A 268 26.80 -21.48 -13.30
N LEU A 269 27.43 -21.72 -12.14
CA LEU A 269 27.10 -21.10 -10.90
C LEU A 269 27.28 -19.55 -10.94
N VAL A 270 28.46 -19.13 -11.42
CA VAL A 270 28.78 -17.70 -11.55
C VAL A 270 27.86 -17.04 -12.60
N GLY A 271 27.67 -17.70 -13.73
CA GLY A 271 26.74 -17.24 -14.78
C GLY A 271 25.32 -17.07 -14.26
N SER A 272 24.80 -18.02 -13.48
CA SER A 272 23.47 -17.94 -12.86
C SER A 272 23.38 -16.79 -11.86
N ALA A 273 24.38 -16.59 -11.00
CA ALA A 273 24.44 -15.48 -10.07
C ALA A 273 24.45 -14.12 -10.80
N MET A 274 25.21 -14.01 -11.89
CA MET A 274 25.21 -12.80 -12.73
C MET A 274 23.85 -12.54 -13.38
N MET A 275 23.17 -13.55 -13.92
CA MET A 275 21.85 -13.39 -14.53
C MET A 275 20.80 -12.94 -13.52
N ILE A 276 20.80 -13.51 -12.30
CA ILE A 276 19.91 -13.07 -11.21
C ILE A 276 20.20 -11.61 -10.85
N SER A 277 21.48 -11.25 -10.72
CA SER A 277 21.92 -9.89 -10.41
C SER A 277 21.44 -8.88 -11.44
N LEU A 278 21.61 -9.18 -12.72
CA LEU A 278 21.12 -8.34 -13.83
C LEU A 278 19.60 -8.23 -13.82
N GLY A 279 18.88 -9.30 -13.48
CA GLY A 279 17.43 -9.28 -13.32
C GLY A 279 16.95 -8.30 -12.24
N ILE A 280 17.62 -8.30 -11.08
CA ILE A 280 17.31 -7.37 -9.97
C ILE A 280 17.61 -5.93 -10.39
N ILE A 281 18.78 -5.67 -10.98
CA ILE A 281 19.14 -4.34 -11.48
C ILE A 281 18.13 -3.86 -12.53
N GLY A 282 17.76 -4.72 -13.49
CA GLY A 282 16.76 -4.44 -14.51
C GLY A 282 15.40 -4.06 -13.92
N TYR A 283 15.00 -4.72 -12.82
CA TYR A 283 13.77 -4.37 -12.11
C TYR A 283 13.82 -2.96 -11.49
N TYR A 284 14.94 -2.58 -10.85
CA TYR A 284 15.12 -1.21 -10.32
C TYR A 284 15.15 -0.17 -11.44
N ILE A 285 15.82 -0.45 -12.55
CA ILE A 285 15.82 0.43 -13.73
C ILE A 285 14.39 0.60 -14.25
N SER A 286 13.59 -0.46 -14.29
CA SER A 286 12.18 -0.39 -14.68
C SER A 286 11.37 0.53 -13.74
N LYS A 287 11.63 0.49 -12.43
CA LYS A 287 10.97 1.38 -11.46
C LYS A 287 11.39 2.85 -11.66
N ILE A 288 12.68 3.11 -11.85
CA ILE A 288 13.19 4.46 -12.17
C ILE A 288 12.54 4.96 -13.48
N TYR A 289 12.43 4.09 -14.50
CA TYR A 289 11.81 4.44 -15.76
C TYR A 289 10.31 4.80 -15.62
N GLU A 290 9.58 4.09 -14.75
CA GLU A 290 8.19 4.44 -14.40
C GLU A 290 8.09 5.84 -13.77
N GLU A 291 9.01 6.21 -12.87
CA GLU A 291 9.08 7.53 -12.24
C GLU A 291 9.42 8.63 -13.25
N VAL A 292 10.43 8.41 -14.09
CA VAL A 292 10.89 9.38 -15.11
C VAL A 292 9.81 9.67 -16.14
N LYS A 293 8.96 8.71 -16.47
CA LYS A 293 7.83 8.91 -17.39
C LYS A 293 6.81 9.95 -16.91
N ARG A 294 6.71 10.23 -15.63
CA ARG A 294 5.78 11.20 -15.02
C ARG A 294 4.31 11.05 -15.48
N ARG A 295 3.88 9.84 -15.82
CA ARG A 295 2.46 9.60 -16.15
C ARG A 295 1.61 9.85 -14.90
N PRO A 296 0.39 10.42 -14.97
CA PRO A 296 -0.45 10.61 -13.81
C PRO A 296 -0.75 9.27 -13.12
N ARG A 297 -0.86 9.28 -11.79
CA ARG A 297 -1.17 8.08 -10.99
C ARG A 297 -2.54 7.49 -11.33
N TYR A 298 -3.50 8.36 -11.65
CA TYR A 298 -4.86 8.04 -12.03
C TYR A 298 -5.37 9.08 -13.03
N ILE A 299 -6.45 8.76 -13.72
CA ILE A 299 -7.16 9.69 -14.60
C ILE A 299 -8.63 9.68 -14.16
N ILE A 300 -9.12 10.83 -13.73
CA ILE A 300 -10.52 11.04 -13.39
C ILE A 300 -11.30 11.19 -14.69
N SER A 301 -12.37 10.42 -14.82
CA SER A 301 -13.31 10.50 -15.95
C SER A 301 -14.50 11.39 -15.62
N LYS A 302 -15.03 11.29 -14.38
CA LYS A 302 -16.20 12.08 -13.94
C LYS A 302 -16.10 12.38 -12.46
N VAL A 303 -16.64 13.52 -12.05
CA VAL A 303 -16.82 13.88 -10.63
C VAL A 303 -18.28 14.24 -10.39
N ILE A 304 -18.86 13.75 -9.32
CA ILE A 304 -20.17 14.18 -8.82
C ILE A 304 -19.94 14.99 -7.56
N LYS A 305 -20.46 16.21 -7.55
CA LYS A 305 -20.44 17.05 -6.35
C LYS A 305 -21.79 17.75 -6.22
N ASN A 306 -22.38 17.71 -5.01
CA ASN A 306 -23.71 18.26 -4.76
C ASN A 306 -24.79 17.74 -5.75
N GLY A 307 -24.76 16.46 -6.08
CA GLY A 307 -25.68 15.83 -7.03
C GLY A 307 -25.46 16.18 -8.50
N ASN A 308 -24.51 17.04 -8.84
CA ASN A 308 -24.21 17.43 -10.21
C ASN A 308 -22.97 16.72 -10.75
N ILE A 309 -23.06 16.19 -11.96
CA ILE A 309 -21.92 15.58 -12.68
C ILE A 309 -21.09 16.70 -13.30
N GLN A 310 -19.79 16.68 -13.05
CA GLN A 310 -18.79 17.51 -13.70
C GLN A 310 -17.89 16.60 -14.53
N ASP A 311 -17.74 16.86 -15.82
CA ASP A 311 -16.84 16.14 -16.74
C ASP A 311 -15.41 16.67 -16.65
#